data_d4235ee10d91205e7137079c57cd93ce
#
_entry.id   d4235ee10d91205e7137079c57cd93ce
#
_cell.length_a   1.000
_cell.length_b   1.000
_cell.length_c   1.000
_cell.angle_alpha   90.00
_cell.angle_beta   90.00
_cell.angle_gamma   90.00
#
_symmetry.space_group_name_H-M   'P 1'
#
loop_
_entity.id
_entity.type
_entity.pdbx_description
1 polymer ?
#
loop_
_entity_poly.entity_id
_entity_poly.type
_entity_poly.pdbx_seq_one_letter_code
_entity_poly.pdbx_strand_id
1 'polypeptide(L)'
;MPSAITNSFLLASMAIDYYVAICNLLNYATTMNPRRCLLLVITSWLVSHLHSLTHTILMARLSFCGPNIIHHFFCDVQPLLMLSCSDTSVNELLAFTEGSFVIMSPFLFIIVSYVCITHAVLRVPSGRGRFKVFSTCGSHLTVVTLYYGTAISVYIRPSSTYSVTKDRVVTVIYTVVIPMLNPFIYSLRNKDMKYALRKLAGRKE
;
A
#
# COMPACT_ATOMS: atom_id res chain seq x y z
N MET A 1 7.62 9.75 0.73
CA MET A 1 6.21 9.70 1.16
C MET A 1 5.20 9.36 0.05
N PRO A 2 5.13 9.99 -1.14
CA PRO A 2 4.05 9.72 -2.09
C PRO A 2 3.98 8.25 -2.53
N SER A 3 5.10 7.55 -2.69
CA SER A 3 5.13 6.16 -3.12
C SER A 3 4.42 5.18 -2.17
N ALA A 4 4.54 5.37 -0.87
CA ALA A 4 3.88 4.53 0.12
C ALA A 4 2.35 4.71 0.05
N ILE A 5 1.88 5.96 0.01
CA ILE A 5 0.45 6.28 -0.09
C ILE A 5 -0.13 5.75 -1.41
N THR A 6 0.55 5.98 -2.54
CA THR A 6 0.15 5.43 -3.85
C THR A 6 0.00 3.90 -3.77
N ASN A 7 0.94 3.21 -3.13
CA ASN A 7 0.88 1.75 -2.96
C ASN A 7 -0.36 1.32 -2.16
N SER A 8 -0.71 2.04 -1.09
CA SER A 8 -1.91 1.78 -0.28
C SER A 8 -3.20 1.88 -1.12
N PHE A 9 -3.35 2.94 -1.91
CA PHE A 9 -4.50 3.13 -2.81
C PHE A 9 -4.53 2.12 -3.95
N LEU A 10 -3.39 1.74 -4.51
CA LEU A 10 -3.31 0.70 -5.53
C LEU A 10 -3.72 -0.67 -4.97
N LEU A 11 -3.31 -1.02 -3.76
CA LEU A 11 -3.77 -2.24 -3.10
C LEU A 11 -5.29 -2.24 -2.91
N ALA A 12 -5.89 -1.11 -2.51
CA ALA A 12 -7.34 -0.99 -2.43
C ALA A 12 -8.02 -1.12 -3.80
N SER A 13 -7.47 -0.49 -4.83
CA SER A 13 -7.96 -0.61 -6.21
C SER A 13 -7.94 -2.06 -6.70
N MET A 14 -6.89 -2.81 -6.37
CA MET A 14 -6.80 -4.24 -6.68
C MET A 14 -7.81 -5.09 -5.90
N ALA A 15 -8.09 -4.74 -4.64
CA ALA A 15 -9.13 -5.42 -3.87
C ALA A 15 -10.52 -5.20 -4.47
N ILE A 16 -10.81 -4.00 -4.98
CA ILE A 16 -12.03 -3.67 -5.71
C ILE A 16 -12.11 -4.48 -7.02
N ASP A 17 -11.00 -4.57 -7.75
CA ASP A 17 -10.93 -5.38 -8.98
C ASP A 17 -11.26 -6.85 -8.69
N TYR A 18 -10.66 -7.46 -7.67
CA TYR A 18 -10.97 -8.81 -7.26
C TYR A 18 -12.42 -8.98 -6.80
N TYR A 19 -12.95 -8.01 -6.08
CA TYR A 19 -14.36 -8.03 -5.68
C TYR A 19 -15.27 -8.06 -6.91
N VAL A 20 -15.07 -7.19 -7.87
CA VAL A 20 -15.90 -7.16 -9.09
C VAL A 20 -15.71 -8.45 -9.92
N ALA A 21 -14.49 -8.94 -10.05
CA ALA A 21 -14.20 -10.16 -10.80
C ALA A 21 -14.83 -11.43 -10.19
N ILE A 22 -14.99 -11.48 -8.88
CA ILE A 22 -15.51 -12.66 -8.18
C ILE A 22 -17.01 -12.53 -7.93
N CYS A 23 -17.46 -11.38 -7.46
CA CYS A 23 -18.84 -11.17 -7.02
C CYS A 23 -19.77 -10.69 -8.15
N ASN A 24 -19.23 -10.05 -9.19
CA ASN A 24 -20.01 -9.46 -10.29
C ASN A 24 -19.43 -9.79 -11.67
N LEU A 25 -19.12 -11.05 -11.90
CA LEU A 25 -18.44 -11.56 -13.10
C LEU A 25 -19.14 -11.15 -14.40
N LEU A 26 -20.48 -11.15 -14.43
CA LEU A 26 -21.25 -10.80 -15.63
C LEU A 26 -21.04 -9.36 -16.09
N ASN A 27 -20.80 -8.46 -15.14
CA ASN A 27 -20.60 -7.02 -15.41
C ASN A 27 -19.12 -6.61 -15.31
N TYR A 28 -18.19 -7.56 -15.21
CA TYR A 28 -16.77 -7.24 -14.99
C TYR A 28 -16.23 -6.34 -16.11
N ALA A 29 -16.43 -6.72 -17.37
CA ALA A 29 -15.90 -5.97 -18.52
C ALA A 29 -16.46 -4.54 -18.64
N THR A 30 -17.69 -4.32 -18.19
CA THR A 30 -18.33 -3.00 -18.18
C THR A 30 -17.92 -2.18 -16.96
N THR A 31 -17.72 -2.84 -15.82
CA THR A 31 -17.37 -2.19 -14.55
C THR A 31 -15.87 -1.87 -14.48
N MET A 32 -14.99 -2.82 -14.84
CA MET A 32 -13.53 -2.64 -14.82
C MET A 32 -12.99 -2.41 -16.23
N ASN A 33 -13.54 -1.39 -16.91
CA ASN A 33 -13.04 -0.99 -18.22
C ASN A 33 -11.69 -0.22 -18.09
N PRO A 34 -10.86 -0.14 -19.15
CA PRO A 34 -9.56 0.51 -19.12
C PRO A 34 -9.59 1.96 -18.63
N ARG A 35 -10.67 2.69 -18.91
CA ARG A 35 -10.83 4.09 -18.43
C ARG A 35 -10.96 4.16 -16.92
N ARG A 36 -11.74 3.26 -16.30
CA ARG A 36 -11.90 3.20 -14.83
C ARG A 36 -10.61 2.77 -14.16
N CYS A 37 -9.92 1.77 -14.70
CA CYS A 37 -8.61 1.37 -14.20
C CYS A 37 -7.61 2.53 -14.24
N LEU A 38 -7.56 3.26 -15.35
CA LEU A 38 -6.72 4.44 -15.49
C LEU A 38 -7.09 5.54 -14.49
N LEU A 39 -8.39 5.79 -14.29
CA LEU A 39 -8.87 6.76 -13.30
C LEU A 39 -8.45 6.38 -11.88
N LEU A 40 -8.57 5.11 -11.49
CA LEU A 40 -8.14 4.63 -10.17
C LEU A 40 -6.63 4.87 -9.97
N VAL A 41 -5.81 4.57 -10.97
CA VAL A 41 -4.36 4.80 -10.91
C VAL A 41 -4.03 6.29 -10.83
N ILE A 42 -4.62 7.12 -11.70
CA ILE A 42 -4.38 8.57 -11.72
C ILE A 42 -4.83 9.20 -10.40
N THR A 43 -6.01 8.84 -9.89
CA THR A 43 -6.53 9.36 -8.62
C THR A 43 -5.62 8.97 -7.46
N SER A 44 -5.16 7.71 -7.40
CA SER A 44 -4.22 7.26 -6.38
C SER A 44 -2.92 8.07 -6.41
N TRP A 45 -2.42 8.35 -7.60
CA TRP A 45 -1.21 9.12 -7.81
C TRP A 45 -1.38 10.60 -7.42
N LEU A 46 -2.46 11.24 -7.87
CA LEU A 46 -2.78 12.64 -7.55
C LEU A 46 -2.96 12.86 -6.05
N VAL A 47 -3.78 12.02 -5.39
CA VAL A 47 -4.01 12.11 -3.93
C VAL A 47 -2.69 11.98 -3.18
N SER A 48 -1.84 11.03 -3.56
CA SER A 48 -0.55 10.81 -2.91
C SER A 48 0.41 12.00 -3.07
N HIS A 49 0.42 12.63 -4.25
CA HIS A 49 1.29 13.78 -4.51
C HIS A 49 0.77 15.05 -3.84
N LEU A 50 -0.55 15.28 -3.84
CA LEU A 50 -1.15 16.40 -3.13
C LEU A 50 -0.89 16.32 -1.62
N HIS A 51 -1.10 15.15 -1.01
CA HIS A 51 -0.78 14.91 0.39
C HIS A 51 0.71 15.18 0.69
N SER A 52 1.60 14.64 -0.13
CA SER A 52 3.05 14.86 0.04
C SER A 52 3.44 16.33 -0.13
N LEU A 53 2.82 17.05 -1.07
CA LEU A 53 3.05 18.47 -1.30
C LEU A 53 2.60 19.31 -0.10
N THR A 54 1.43 19.01 0.49
CA THR A 54 0.93 19.69 1.69
C THR A 54 1.96 19.60 2.82
N HIS A 55 2.44 18.38 3.13
CA HIS A 55 3.45 18.19 4.17
C HIS A 55 4.78 18.87 3.83
N THR A 56 5.19 18.85 2.56
CA THR A 56 6.43 19.54 2.13
C THR A 56 6.35 21.05 2.33
N ILE A 57 5.22 21.67 1.97
CA ILE A 57 4.99 23.11 2.16
C ILE A 57 5.00 23.47 3.65
N LEU A 58 4.34 22.66 4.48
CA LEU A 58 4.31 22.89 5.93
C LEU A 58 5.70 22.75 6.56
N MET A 59 6.48 21.75 6.13
CA MET A 59 7.87 21.58 6.57
C MET A 59 8.78 22.74 6.14
N ALA A 60 8.59 23.27 4.95
CA ALA A 60 9.37 24.41 4.43
C ALA A 60 9.15 25.72 5.22
N ARG A 61 8.08 25.79 6.03
CA ARG A 61 7.80 26.94 6.90
C ARG A 61 8.44 26.84 8.27
N LEU A 62 9.02 25.69 8.62
CA LEU A 62 9.65 25.49 9.91
C LEU A 62 11.09 26.01 9.92
N SER A 63 11.52 26.53 11.06
CA SER A 63 12.90 26.93 11.30
C SER A 63 13.65 25.77 11.95
N PHE A 64 14.78 25.38 11.37
CA PHE A 64 15.61 24.30 11.87
C PHE A 64 16.86 24.89 12.54
N CYS A 65 17.19 24.42 13.76
CA CYS A 65 18.31 24.92 14.57
C CYS A 65 19.22 23.75 14.97
N GLY A 66 20.52 24.04 15.11
CA GLY A 66 21.50 23.06 15.58
C GLY A 66 22.10 22.21 14.44
N PRO A 67 22.74 21.08 14.78
CA PRO A 67 23.34 20.20 13.80
C PRO A 67 22.25 19.53 12.98
N ASN A 68 22.12 19.91 11.71
CA ASN A 68 21.12 19.37 10.74
C ASN A 68 21.53 17.96 10.26
N ILE A 69 21.77 17.04 11.19
CA ILE A 69 22.18 15.68 10.88
C ILE A 69 21.02 14.73 11.20
N ILE A 70 20.52 14.08 10.16
CA ILE A 70 19.49 13.03 10.28
C ILE A 70 20.18 11.68 10.17
N HIS A 71 20.26 10.93 11.23
CA HIS A 71 20.82 9.56 11.25
C HIS A 71 19.84 8.53 10.69
N HIS A 72 19.21 8.85 9.54
CA HIS A 72 18.27 7.98 8.86
C HIS A 72 18.45 8.08 7.35
N PHE A 73 18.27 6.95 6.62
CA PHE A 73 18.38 6.93 5.15
C PHE A 73 17.12 7.47 4.46
N PHE A 74 16.00 7.55 5.19
CA PHE A 74 14.71 8.00 4.69
C PHE A 74 14.27 9.27 5.42
N CYS A 75 13.95 10.33 4.68
CA CYS A 75 13.41 11.57 5.23
C CYS A 75 11.93 11.37 5.55
N ASP A 76 11.63 11.00 6.80
CA ASP A 76 10.27 10.95 7.31
C ASP A 76 9.93 12.25 8.05
N VAL A 77 8.64 12.51 8.24
CA VAL A 77 8.12 13.74 8.87
C VAL A 77 8.61 13.83 10.32
N GLN A 78 8.52 12.75 11.09
CA GLN A 78 8.84 12.76 12.52
C GLN A 78 10.30 13.14 12.83
N PRO A 79 11.33 12.53 12.21
CA PRO A 79 12.72 12.95 12.40
C PRO A 79 13.00 14.41 12.03
N LEU A 80 12.28 14.95 11.03
CA LEU A 80 12.40 16.35 10.62
C LEU A 80 11.77 17.30 11.67
N LEU A 81 10.60 16.95 12.19
CA LEU A 81 9.95 17.75 13.24
C LEU A 81 10.80 17.86 14.51
N MET A 82 11.54 16.80 14.87
CA MET A 82 12.45 16.80 16.01
C MET A 82 13.63 17.77 15.88
N LEU A 83 13.98 18.20 14.66
CA LEU A 83 15.05 19.19 14.40
C LEU A 83 14.52 20.63 14.34
N SER A 84 13.21 20.81 14.45
CA SER A 84 12.59 22.14 14.40
C SER A 84 12.71 22.85 15.74
N CYS A 85 13.00 24.16 15.69
CA CYS A 85 12.93 25.04 16.84
C CYS A 85 11.63 25.86 16.88
N SER A 86 10.85 25.81 15.83
CA SER A 86 9.53 26.44 15.79
C SER A 86 8.46 25.48 16.30
N ASP A 87 7.28 26.02 16.59
CA ASP A 87 6.13 25.20 16.99
C ASP A 87 5.73 24.21 15.89
N THR A 88 5.69 22.93 16.22
CA THR A 88 5.37 21.81 15.31
C THR A 88 3.95 21.30 15.47
N SER A 89 3.16 21.87 16.38
CA SER A 89 1.83 21.37 16.78
C SER A 89 0.88 21.16 15.59
N VAL A 90 0.86 22.10 14.66
CA VAL A 90 0.02 22.03 13.45
C VAL A 90 0.48 20.89 12.54
N ASN A 91 1.78 20.73 12.37
CA ASN A 91 2.39 19.69 11.54
C ASN A 91 2.10 18.30 12.11
N GLU A 92 2.24 18.14 13.43
CA GLU A 92 1.97 16.89 14.14
C GLU A 92 0.48 16.51 14.08
N LEU A 93 -0.40 17.49 14.36
CA LEU A 93 -1.85 17.27 14.27
C LEU A 93 -2.29 16.87 12.88
N LEU A 94 -1.78 17.55 11.85
CA LEU A 94 -2.13 17.25 10.47
C LEU A 94 -1.55 15.89 10.03
N ALA A 95 -0.31 15.60 10.39
CA ALA A 95 0.31 14.30 10.11
C ALA A 95 -0.47 13.15 10.75
N PHE A 96 -0.96 13.34 11.97
CA PHE A 96 -1.76 12.34 12.66
C PHE A 96 -3.16 12.19 12.05
N THR A 97 -3.89 13.27 11.85
CA THR A 97 -5.30 13.23 11.39
C THR A 97 -5.39 12.85 9.91
N GLU A 98 -4.71 13.58 9.04
CA GLU A 98 -4.72 13.33 7.60
C GLU A 98 -3.99 12.03 7.26
N GLY A 99 -2.84 11.77 7.86
CA GLY A 99 -2.07 10.55 7.67
C GLY A 99 -2.85 9.31 8.07
N SER A 100 -3.55 9.36 9.20
CA SER A 100 -4.44 8.26 9.63
C SER A 100 -5.57 8.05 8.63
N PHE A 101 -6.22 9.10 8.17
CA PHE A 101 -7.32 8.99 7.20
C PHE A 101 -6.85 8.41 5.87
N VAL A 102 -5.71 8.87 5.35
CA VAL A 102 -5.14 8.43 4.06
C VAL A 102 -4.68 6.97 4.10
N ILE A 103 -4.24 6.46 5.26
CA ILE A 103 -3.84 5.06 5.42
C ILE A 103 -5.05 4.16 5.73
N MET A 104 -5.94 4.60 6.61
CA MET A 104 -7.06 3.77 7.06
C MET A 104 -8.18 3.65 6.04
N SER A 105 -8.44 4.69 5.22
CA SER A 105 -9.51 4.62 4.23
C SER A 105 -9.29 3.51 3.19
N PRO A 106 -8.12 3.36 2.51
CA PRO A 106 -7.89 2.25 1.60
C PRO A 106 -7.92 0.89 2.32
N PHE A 107 -7.45 0.82 3.56
CA PHE A 107 -7.49 -0.41 4.36
C PHE A 107 -8.92 -0.88 4.62
N LEU A 108 -9.83 0.03 4.96
CA LEU A 108 -11.25 -0.30 5.12
C LEU A 108 -11.88 -0.79 3.82
N PHE A 109 -11.56 -0.19 2.68
CA PHE A 109 -12.02 -0.69 1.38
C PHE A 109 -11.53 -2.11 1.10
N ILE A 110 -10.29 -2.43 1.44
CA ILE A 110 -9.76 -3.80 1.33
C ILE A 110 -10.55 -4.76 2.21
N ILE A 111 -10.77 -4.42 3.48
CA ILE A 111 -11.52 -5.26 4.42
C ILE A 111 -12.93 -5.53 3.89
N VAL A 112 -13.67 -4.49 3.52
CA VAL A 112 -15.03 -4.64 2.99
C VAL A 112 -15.05 -5.51 1.73
N SER A 113 -14.14 -5.29 0.79
CA SER A 113 -14.02 -6.10 -0.42
C SER A 113 -13.80 -7.57 -0.09
N TYR A 114 -12.90 -7.88 0.86
CA TYR A 114 -12.61 -9.26 1.24
C TYR A 114 -13.71 -9.94 2.07
N VAL A 115 -14.44 -9.19 2.87
CA VAL A 115 -15.65 -9.70 3.53
C VAL A 115 -16.68 -10.14 2.47
N CYS A 116 -16.94 -9.30 1.48
CA CYS A 116 -17.86 -9.62 0.38
C CYS A 116 -17.35 -10.80 -0.47
N ILE A 117 -16.07 -10.84 -0.80
CA ILE A 117 -15.45 -11.95 -1.55
C ILE A 117 -15.60 -13.26 -0.77
N THR A 118 -15.27 -13.26 0.52
CA THR A 118 -15.38 -14.45 1.37
C THR A 118 -16.81 -14.97 1.42
N HIS A 119 -17.78 -14.08 1.61
CA HIS A 119 -19.19 -14.43 1.62
C HIS A 119 -19.66 -15.03 0.28
N ALA A 120 -19.22 -14.46 -0.85
CA ALA A 120 -19.53 -14.97 -2.19
C ALA A 120 -18.89 -16.37 -2.42
N VAL A 121 -17.62 -16.53 -2.04
CA VAL A 121 -16.88 -17.79 -2.23
C VAL A 121 -17.42 -18.92 -1.35
N LEU A 122 -17.91 -18.63 -0.16
CA LEU A 122 -18.54 -19.62 0.70
C LEU A 122 -19.84 -20.19 0.12
N ARG A 123 -20.52 -19.43 -0.76
CA ARG A 123 -21.73 -19.89 -1.47
C ARG A 123 -21.42 -20.80 -2.66
N VAL A 124 -20.18 -20.83 -3.16
CA VAL A 124 -19.78 -21.70 -4.26
C VAL A 124 -19.58 -23.13 -3.74
N PRO A 125 -20.10 -24.15 -4.43
CA PRO A 125 -19.84 -25.54 -4.06
C PRO A 125 -18.33 -25.82 -3.94
N SER A 126 -17.96 -26.66 -2.96
CA SER A 126 -16.56 -27.02 -2.72
C SER A 126 -15.94 -27.67 -3.95
N GLY A 127 -14.73 -27.24 -4.35
CA GLY A 127 -14.02 -27.81 -5.49
C GLY A 127 -12.85 -26.95 -6.00
N ARG A 128 -12.32 -27.33 -7.15
CA ARG A 128 -11.16 -26.65 -7.78
C ARG A 128 -11.36 -25.13 -7.98
N GLY A 129 -12.59 -24.67 -8.21
CA GLY A 129 -12.92 -23.25 -8.37
C GLY A 129 -12.65 -22.45 -7.11
N ARG A 130 -13.13 -22.93 -5.95
CA ARG A 130 -12.93 -22.29 -4.65
C ARG A 130 -11.45 -22.17 -4.31
N PHE A 131 -10.67 -23.25 -4.51
CA PHE A 131 -9.22 -23.23 -4.27
C PHE A 131 -8.49 -22.21 -5.15
N LYS A 132 -8.89 -22.09 -6.43
CA LYS A 132 -8.29 -21.13 -7.35
C LYS A 132 -8.51 -19.68 -6.89
N VAL A 133 -9.70 -19.34 -6.42
CA VAL A 133 -10.02 -18.00 -5.89
C VAL A 133 -9.19 -17.73 -4.63
N PHE A 134 -9.17 -18.62 -3.66
CA PHE A 134 -8.35 -18.48 -2.46
C PHE A 134 -6.87 -18.33 -2.79
N SER A 135 -6.37 -19.08 -3.75
CA SER A 135 -5.00 -18.98 -4.20
C SER A 135 -4.68 -17.61 -4.81
N THR A 136 -5.57 -17.01 -5.56
CA THR A 136 -5.39 -15.67 -6.16
C THR A 136 -5.49 -14.58 -5.10
N CYS A 137 -6.50 -14.62 -4.25
CA CYS A 137 -6.68 -13.69 -3.14
C CYS A 137 -5.55 -13.76 -2.11
N GLY A 138 -5.02 -14.95 -1.84
CA GLY A 138 -3.96 -15.16 -0.86
C GLY A 138 -2.68 -14.38 -1.12
N SER A 139 -2.31 -14.17 -2.40
CA SER A 139 -1.14 -13.33 -2.72
C SER A 139 -1.35 -11.88 -2.41
N HIS A 140 -2.51 -11.34 -2.75
CA HIS A 140 -2.84 -9.96 -2.44
C HIS A 140 -2.92 -9.76 -0.92
N LEU A 141 -3.59 -10.66 -0.20
CA LEU A 141 -3.65 -10.62 1.27
C LEU A 141 -2.26 -10.71 1.91
N THR A 142 -1.34 -11.50 1.36
CA THR A 142 0.04 -11.53 1.83
C THR A 142 0.70 -10.15 1.71
N VAL A 143 0.58 -9.51 0.55
CA VAL A 143 1.12 -8.15 0.34
C VAL A 143 0.46 -7.14 1.26
N VAL A 144 -0.87 -7.18 1.39
CA VAL A 144 -1.63 -6.30 2.29
C VAL A 144 -1.19 -6.48 3.74
N THR A 145 -1.05 -7.72 4.20
CA THR A 145 -0.61 -8.02 5.58
C THR A 145 0.81 -7.53 5.82
N LEU A 146 1.73 -7.75 4.89
CA LEU A 146 3.09 -7.24 4.99
C LEU A 146 3.12 -5.71 5.01
N TYR A 147 2.38 -5.07 4.11
CA TYR A 147 2.36 -3.60 3.99
C TYR A 147 1.75 -2.94 5.23
N TYR A 148 0.52 -3.29 5.58
CA TYR A 148 -0.17 -2.68 6.73
C TYR A 148 0.41 -3.15 8.06
N GLY A 149 0.88 -4.39 8.17
CA GLY A 149 1.55 -4.89 9.38
C GLY A 149 2.85 -4.13 9.67
N THR A 150 3.65 -3.85 8.65
CA THR A 150 4.86 -3.02 8.81
C THR A 150 4.51 -1.55 9.09
N ALA A 151 3.53 -0.96 8.39
CA ALA A 151 3.07 0.40 8.65
C ALA A 151 2.57 0.55 10.10
N ILE A 152 1.71 -0.35 10.58
CA ILE A 152 1.22 -0.37 11.96
C ILE A 152 2.39 -0.46 12.96
N SER A 153 3.38 -1.31 12.70
CA SER A 153 4.54 -1.47 13.59
C SER A 153 5.42 -0.22 13.69
N VAL A 154 5.38 0.65 12.69
CA VAL A 154 6.09 1.95 12.71
C VAL A 154 5.27 3.03 13.40
N TYR A 155 3.99 3.16 13.04
CA TYR A 155 3.17 4.32 13.42
C TYR A 155 2.38 4.13 14.72
N ILE A 156 2.10 2.88 15.16
CA ILE A 156 1.36 2.58 16.40
C ILE A 156 2.32 2.06 17.49
N ARG A 157 3.47 2.68 17.61
CA ARG A 157 4.44 2.28 18.62
C ARG A 157 4.40 3.26 19.81
N PRO A 158 4.40 2.75 21.06
CA PRO A 158 4.63 3.60 22.23
C PRO A 158 6.02 4.23 22.16
N SER A 159 6.11 5.51 22.46
CA SER A 159 7.38 6.27 22.46
C SER A 159 8.48 5.66 23.32
N SER A 160 8.12 4.89 24.36
CA SER A 160 9.04 4.18 25.25
C SER A 160 9.83 3.04 24.57
N THR A 161 9.40 2.57 23.38
CA THR A 161 10.04 1.43 22.67
C THR A 161 10.79 1.90 21.41
N TYR A 162 11.06 3.20 21.28
CA TYR A 162 11.74 3.76 20.13
C TYR A 162 13.18 3.23 20.02
N SER A 163 13.50 2.62 18.88
CA SER A 163 14.86 2.16 18.55
C SER A 163 15.17 2.53 17.10
N VAL A 164 16.13 3.43 16.92
CA VAL A 164 16.56 3.94 15.62
C VAL A 164 16.91 2.81 14.63
N THR A 165 17.57 1.75 15.13
CA THR A 165 17.97 0.62 14.29
C THR A 165 16.78 -0.20 13.81
N LYS A 166 15.80 -0.47 14.69
CA LYS A 166 14.58 -1.19 14.33
C LYS A 166 13.73 -0.39 13.34
N ASP A 167 13.60 0.91 13.55
CA ASP A 167 12.86 1.79 12.66
C ASP A 167 13.48 1.84 11.27
N ARG A 168 14.80 1.88 11.16
CA ARG A 168 15.49 1.83 9.86
C ARG A 168 15.15 0.55 9.11
N VAL A 169 15.25 -0.61 9.77
CA VAL A 169 14.97 -1.91 9.12
C VAL A 169 13.52 -1.98 8.65
N VAL A 170 12.56 -1.61 9.50
CA VAL A 170 11.15 -1.67 9.15
C VAL A 170 10.82 -0.66 8.05
N THR A 171 11.42 0.53 8.07
CA THR A 171 11.26 1.52 7.02
C THR A 171 11.80 1.02 5.68
N VAL A 172 12.95 0.34 5.63
CA VAL A 172 13.45 -0.32 4.40
C VAL A 172 12.44 -1.34 3.88
N ILE A 173 11.89 -2.15 4.78
CA ILE A 173 10.94 -3.19 4.38
C ILE A 173 9.72 -2.58 3.69
N TYR A 174 9.07 -1.57 4.28
CA TYR A 174 7.83 -1.05 3.71
C TYR A 174 8.05 -0.07 2.54
N THR A 175 9.19 0.64 2.48
CA THR A 175 9.45 1.62 1.41
C THR A 175 10.14 1.04 0.19
N VAL A 176 10.94 -0.02 0.37
CA VAL A 176 11.75 -0.60 -0.70
C VAL A 176 11.35 -2.05 -0.98
N VAL A 177 11.40 -2.91 0.05
CA VAL A 177 11.24 -4.35 -0.15
C VAL A 177 9.83 -4.71 -0.63
N ILE A 178 8.79 -4.19 0.02
CA ILE A 178 7.40 -4.50 -0.35
C ILE A 178 7.05 -3.98 -1.75
N PRO A 179 7.33 -2.72 -2.13
CA PRO A 179 7.09 -2.27 -3.49
C PRO A 179 7.86 -3.06 -4.55
N MET A 180 9.10 -3.48 -4.25
CA MET A 180 9.86 -4.36 -5.14
C MET A 180 9.23 -5.76 -5.28
N LEU A 181 8.71 -6.32 -4.20
CA LEU A 181 8.10 -7.65 -4.23
C LEU A 181 6.74 -7.67 -4.95
N ASN A 182 6.01 -6.57 -4.96
CA ASN A 182 4.69 -6.49 -5.58
C ASN A 182 4.67 -6.95 -7.04
N PRO A 183 5.51 -6.45 -7.97
CA PRO A 183 5.54 -6.92 -9.34
C PRO A 183 5.84 -8.42 -9.45
N PHE A 184 6.75 -8.94 -8.61
CA PHE A 184 7.11 -10.36 -8.61
C PHE A 184 5.95 -11.23 -8.12
N ILE A 185 5.30 -10.85 -7.03
CA ILE A 185 4.18 -11.60 -6.46
C ILE A 185 3.02 -11.67 -7.47
N TYR A 186 2.71 -10.59 -8.16
CA TYR A 186 1.62 -10.54 -9.13
C TYR A 186 2.01 -11.17 -10.47
N SER A 187 3.20 -10.91 -11.00
CA SER A 187 3.64 -11.46 -12.29
C SER A 187 3.90 -12.96 -12.22
N LEU A 188 4.53 -13.45 -11.16
CA LEU A 188 4.77 -14.88 -10.98
C LEU A 188 3.48 -15.70 -10.79
N ARG A 189 2.35 -15.06 -10.52
CA ARG A 189 1.05 -15.71 -10.46
C ARG A 189 0.24 -15.64 -11.75
N ASN A 190 0.52 -14.68 -12.60
CA ASN A 190 -0.12 -14.56 -13.91
C ASN A 190 0.32 -15.75 -14.80
N LYS A 191 -0.67 -16.51 -15.32
CA LYS A 191 -0.40 -17.67 -16.18
C LYS A 191 0.29 -17.27 -17.47
N ASP A 192 -0.10 -16.15 -18.07
CA ASP A 192 0.45 -15.66 -19.32
C ASP A 192 1.91 -15.22 -19.14
N MET A 193 2.21 -14.60 -17.99
CA MET A 193 3.56 -14.24 -17.63
C MET A 193 4.42 -15.49 -17.39
N LYS A 194 3.90 -16.50 -16.69
CA LYS A 194 4.60 -17.79 -16.51
C LYS A 194 4.88 -18.47 -17.84
N TYR A 195 3.90 -18.46 -18.74
CA TYR A 195 4.07 -19.02 -20.08
C TYR A 195 5.14 -18.25 -20.86
N ALA A 196 5.09 -16.92 -20.87
CA ALA A 196 6.08 -16.08 -21.54
C ALA A 196 7.50 -16.31 -20.97
N LEU A 197 7.64 -16.37 -19.63
CA LEU A 197 8.93 -16.65 -18.98
C LEU A 197 9.46 -18.05 -19.31
N ARG A 198 8.61 -19.08 -19.35
CA ARG A 198 9.02 -20.43 -19.75
C ARG A 198 9.50 -20.47 -21.19
N LYS A 199 8.79 -19.78 -22.10
CA LYS A 199 9.18 -19.65 -23.52
C LYS A 199 10.52 -18.95 -23.67
N LEU A 200 10.78 -17.88 -22.92
CA LEU A 200 12.06 -17.17 -22.92
C LEU A 200 13.21 -18.03 -22.33
N ALA A 201 12.93 -18.85 -21.32
CA ALA A 201 13.89 -19.75 -20.72
C ALA A 201 14.19 -21.01 -21.58
N GLY A 202 13.65 -21.10 -22.80
CA GLY A 202 13.92 -22.21 -23.73
C GLY A 202 13.32 -23.56 -23.35
N ARG A 203 12.45 -23.61 -22.31
CA ARG A 203 11.73 -24.83 -21.94
C ARG A 203 10.55 -25.00 -22.90
N LYS A 204 10.74 -25.82 -23.93
CA LYS A 204 9.63 -26.40 -24.69
C LYS A 204 8.90 -27.39 -23.76
N GLU A 205 7.57 -27.30 -23.70
CA GLU A 205 6.73 -28.39 -23.20
C GLU A 205 6.78 -29.58 -24.16
#